data_de7eb8953f5b5222a7780600e4f8289e
#
_entry.id   de7eb8953f5b5222a7780600e4f8289e
#
_cell.length_a   1.000
_cell.length_b   1.000
_cell.length_c   1.000
_cell.angle_alpha   90.00
_cell.angle_beta   90.00
_cell.angle_gamma   90.00
#
_symmetry.space_group_name_H-M   'P 1'
#
loop_
_entity.id
_entity.type
_entity.pdbx_description
1 polymer ?
#
loop_
_entity_poly.entity_id
_entity_poly.type
_entity_poly.pdbx_seq_one_letter_code
_entity_poly.pdbx_strand_id
1 'polypeptide(L)'
;ESNEVLYCRVRIETSAPTRIDLAGGTLDIWPLYLFHDHAQTLNAAISLRAYCEIRPRADKRIAIISDDTGTRVEAEHWSALRDNHDVKLLGRLLHYFQAEGLEIRTRSDSPFGAGIAGSSALNIAVCGALTAWCQRQTPDDLLLQIAQNVEAQVIDVPTGVQDYRPALYGGISAVELNVDGIKRVPLPVAATDLQERIVLAYTNASRNSGINNWEMTKRHIDGDREVRARFAKIRDIAVRMRQALEAGDWAAVGGFVADEWENRTALAPGVTTPEIDTMLAAARRAGAHGGKVCGAGGGGCLFCIGDPKDVPAMRAALADNGARLLDFHIETEGLKVTTRARQVSTAS
;
A
#
# COMPACT_ATOMS: atom_id res chain seq x y z
N GLU A 1 21.19 -36.45 0.91
CA GLU A 1 22.24 -35.82 0.04
C GLU A 1 21.66 -35.10 -1.20
N SER A 2 20.39 -35.33 -1.59
CA SER A 2 19.82 -34.76 -2.83
C SER A 2 19.15 -33.39 -2.68
N ASN A 3 18.79 -32.94 -1.48
CA ASN A 3 18.11 -31.65 -1.25
C ASN A 3 19.07 -30.47 -1.03
N GLU A 4 20.26 -30.68 -0.52
CA GLU A 4 21.24 -29.58 -0.27
C GLU A 4 21.81 -28.97 -1.56
N VAL A 5 21.83 -29.71 -2.65
CA VAL A 5 22.41 -29.26 -3.93
C VAL A 5 21.46 -28.35 -4.74
N LEU A 6 20.14 -28.40 -4.49
CA LEU A 6 19.17 -27.61 -5.23
C LEU A 6 19.12 -26.13 -4.78
N TYR A 7 19.37 -25.84 -3.50
CA TYR A 7 19.32 -24.48 -2.95
C TYR A 7 20.38 -23.52 -3.54
N CYS A 8 21.47 -24.02 -4.04
CA CYS A 8 22.59 -23.19 -4.54
C CYS A 8 22.37 -22.55 -5.92
N ARG A 9 21.21 -22.70 -6.57
CA ARG A 9 21.11 -22.37 -8.01
C ARG A 9 19.89 -21.54 -8.43
N VAL A 10 19.08 -21.05 -7.51
CA VAL A 10 17.85 -20.39 -7.86
C VAL A 10 17.87 -18.91 -7.44
N ARG A 11 17.62 -18.02 -8.39
CA ARG A 11 17.35 -16.60 -8.16
C ARG A 11 15.83 -16.40 -8.15
N ILE A 12 15.32 -15.74 -7.12
CA ILE A 12 13.91 -15.40 -6.99
C ILE A 12 13.76 -13.90 -7.16
N GLU A 13 12.89 -13.49 -8.05
CA GLU A 13 12.53 -12.10 -8.26
C GLU A 13 11.04 -11.92 -8.02
N THR A 14 10.66 -10.95 -7.20
CA THR A 14 9.27 -10.64 -6.92
C THR A 14 9.00 -9.17 -7.04
N SER A 15 7.75 -8.83 -7.34
CA SER A 15 7.28 -7.45 -7.25
C SER A 15 5.79 -7.39 -6.92
N ALA A 16 5.40 -6.34 -6.19
CA ALA A 16 4.01 -6.09 -5.84
C ALA A 16 3.66 -4.62 -6.06
N PRO A 17 2.46 -4.32 -6.59
CA PRO A 17 2.02 -2.95 -6.85
C PRO A 17 1.67 -2.20 -5.57
N THR A 18 1.79 -0.89 -5.60
CA THR A 18 1.21 0.01 -4.60
C THR A 18 -0.26 0.31 -4.94
N ARG A 19 -0.91 1.20 -4.20
CA ARG A 19 -2.33 1.49 -4.40
C ARG A 19 -2.69 2.97 -4.17
N ILE A 20 -3.78 3.40 -4.79
CA ILE A 20 -4.57 4.57 -4.43
C ILE A 20 -5.77 4.07 -3.60
N ASP A 21 -6.04 4.68 -2.44
CA ASP A 21 -7.26 4.45 -1.67
C ASP A 21 -8.33 5.47 -2.09
N LEU A 22 -9.39 5.00 -2.71
CA LEU A 22 -10.47 5.85 -3.23
C LEU A 22 -11.39 6.30 -2.09
N ALA A 23 -11.78 5.39 -1.20
CA ALA A 23 -12.61 5.70 -0.03
C ALA A 23 -12.52 4.62 1.06
N GLY A 24 -12.96 4.97 2.27
CA GLY A 24 -13.15 4.06 3.39
C GLY A 24 -11.89 3.78 4.20
N GLY A 25 -10.75 4.34 3.83
CA GLY A 25 -9.50 4.11 4.55
C GLY A 25 -9.62 4.47 6.03
N THR A 26 -8.79 3.85 6.88
CA THR A 26 -8.80 3.87 8.35
C THR A 26 -9.92 3.01 8.98
N LEU A 27 -11.10 2.86 8.34
CA LEU A 27 -12.12 1.92 8.81
C LEU A 27 -11.60 0.48 8.90
N ASP A 28 -10.63 0.13 8.06
CA ASP A 28 -10.02 -1.20 7.95
C ASP A 28 -9.06 -1.57 9.10
N ILE A 29 -8.88 -0.69 10.08
CA ILE A 29 -8.13 -0.98 11.29
C ILE A 29 -9.04 -1.72 12.28
N TRP A 30 -8.61 -2.92 12.73
CA TRP A 30 -9.30 -3.63 13.78
C TRP A 30 -9.24 -2.85 15.11
N PRO A 31 -10.35 -2.71 15.86
CA PRO A 31 -11.70 -3.25 15.64
C PRO A 31 -12.69 -2.25 15.02
N LEU A 32 -12.25 -1.13 14.42
CA LEU A 32 -13.13 -0.03 13.99
C LEU A 32 -14.28 -0.51 13.10
N TYR A 33 -13.98 -1.34 12.10
CA TYR A 33 -14.99 -1.82 11.15
C TYR A 33 -16.10 -2.66 11.81
N LEU A 34 -15.84 -3.28 12.97
CA LEU A 34 -16.87 -4.06 13.69
C LEU A 34 -17.98 -3.19 14.26
N PHE A 35 -17.78 -1.88 14.36
CA PHE A 35 -18.76 -0.92 14.86
C PHE A 35 -19.56 -0.23 13.74
N HIS A 36 -19.30 -0.59 12.50
CA HIS A 36 -19.91 0.04 11.31
C HIS A 36 -20.35 -1.02 10.31
N ASP A 37 -21.67 -1.32 10.29
CA ASP A 37 -22.23 -2.27 9.33
C ASP A 37 -21.88 -1.88 7.89
N HIS A 38 -21.56 -2.88 7.05
CA HIS A 38 -21.18 -2.69 5.66
C HIS A 38 -19.88 -1.88 5.46
N ALA A 39 -19.01 -1.85 6.47
CA ALA A 39 -17.71 -1.20 6.35
C ALA A 39 -16.90 -1.82 5.18
N GLN A 40 -16.33 -0.97 4.36
CA GLN A 40 -15.47 -1.37 3.24
C GLN A 40 -14.48 -0.28 2.89
N THR A 41 -13.40 -0.68 2.22
CA THR A 41 -12.48 0.26 1.58
C THR A 41 -12.46 0.01 0.07
N LEU A 42 -12.26 1.07 -0.72
CA LEU A 42 -12.18 1.00 -2.17
C LEU A 42 -10.76 1.36 -2.60
N ASN A 43 -10.13 0.48 -3.36
CA ASN A 43 -8.73 0.61 -3.73
C ASN A 43 -8.50 0.30 -5.21
N ALA A 44 -7.52 1.00 -5.80
CA ALA A 44 -6.99 0.71 -7.13
C ALA A 44 -5.49 0.47 -7.03
N ALA A 45 -5.01 -0.69 -7.47
CA ALA A 45 -3.59 -0.98 -7.59
C ALA A 45 -2.97 -0.16 -8.73
N ILE A 46 -1.73 0.31 -8.54
CA ILE A 46 -1.02 1.15 -9.50
C ILE A 46 0.39 0.61 -9.80
N SER A 47 0.91 0.96 -10.96
CA SER A 47 2.16 0.44 -11.51
C SER A 47 3.45 0.86 -10.79
N LEU A 48 3.36 1.72 -9.76
CA LEU A 48 4.49 1.99 -8.89
C LEU A 48 4.67 0.80 -7.96
N ARG A 49 5.69 -0.02 -8.22
CA ARG A 49 5.87 -1.32 -7.56
C ARG A 49 7.01 -1.31 -6.55
N ALA A 50 6.91 -2.20 -5.57
CA ALA A 50 8.04 -2.60 -4.73
C ALA A 50 8.59 -3.95 -5.24
N TYR A 51 9.90 -4.11 -5.14
CA TYR A 51 10.64 -5.25 -5.69
C TYR A 51 11.50 -5.92 -4.62
N CYS A 52 11.59 -7.23 -4.71
CA CYS A 52 12.51 -8.02 -3.91
C CYS A 52 13.21 -9.05 -4.78
N GLU A 53 14.50 -9.17 -4.60
CA GLU A 53 15.33 -10.19 -5.23
C GLU A 53 16.03 -11.01 -4.14
N ILE A 54 16.00 -12.33 -4.26
CA ILE A 54 16.78 -13.24 -3.42
C ILE A 54 17.79 -14.01 -4.30
N ARG A 55 19.05 -13.98 -3.88
CA ARG A 55 20.15 -14.76 -4.45
C ARG A 55 20.76 -15.70 -3.41
N PRO A 56 21.14 -16.92 -3.78
CA PRO A 56 21.81 -17.84 -2.86
C PRO A 56 23.24 -17.37 -2.53
N ARG A 57 23.65 -17.57 -1.29
CA ARG A 57 25.01 -17.36 -0.81
C ARG A 57 25.68 -18.71 -0.49
N ALA A 58 26.94 -18.84 -0.87
CA ALA A 58 27.71 -20.05 -0.61
C ALA A 58 28.16 -20.18 0.87
N ASP A 59 28.27 -19.05 1.57
CA ASP A 59 28.72 -18.96 2.96
C ASP A 59 27.59 -19.17 4.00
N LYS A 60 26.36 -19.48 3.55
CA LYS A 60 25.16 -19.66 4.38
C LYS A 60 24.74 -18.44 5.22
N ARG A 61 25.45 -17.31 5.11
CA ARG A 61 25.12 -16.06 5.79
C ARG A 61 23.93 -15.37 5.13
N ILE A 62 23.44 -14.33 5.78
CA ILE A 62 22.37 -13.47 5.28
C ILE A 62 22.96 -12.09 4.97
N ALA A 63 22.66 -11.55 3.78
CA ALA A 63 22.90 -10.15 3.47
C ALA A 63 21.58 -9.48 3.09
N ILE A 64 21.32 -8.31 3.65
CA ILE A 64 20.15 -7.46 3.36
C ILE A 64 20.67 -6.19 2.71
N ILE A 65 20.13 -5.83 1.54
CA ILE A 65 20.47 -4.63 0.81
C ILE A 65 19.17 -3.90 0.46
N SER A 66 19.04 -2.65 0.91
CA SER A 66 17.95 -1.76 0.51
C SER A 66 18.51 -0.64 -0.37
N ASP A 67 18.12 -0.63 -1.64
CA ASP A 67 18.61 0.38 -2.59
C ASP A 67 18.04 1.77 -2.28
N ASP A 68 16.83 1.85 -1.73
CA ASP A 68 16.13 3.10 -1.44
C ASP A 68 16.77 3.86 -0.27
N THR A 69 17.30 3.15 0.71
CA THR A 69 17.90 3.72 1.91
C THR A 69 19.44 3.66 1.88
N GLY A 70 20.02 2.93 0.94
CA GLY A 70 21.45 2.63 0.90
C GLY A 70 21.92 1.71 2.05
N THR A 71 20.98 1.07 2.74
CA THR A 71 21.27 0.22 3.89
C THR A 71 21.84 -1.13 3.46
N ARG A 72 22.91 -1.58 4.12
CA ARG A 72 23.46 -2.92 4.00
C ARG A 72 23.71 -3.51 5.39
N VAL A 73 23.12 -4.68 5.63
CA VAL A 73 23.28 -5.44 6.89
C VAL A 73 23.67 -6.87 6.56
N GLU A 74 24.61 -7.43 7.32
CA GLU A 74 24.98 -8.84 7.24
C GLU A 74 24.80 -9.52 8.60
N ALA A 75 24.37 -10.78 8.57
CA ALA A 75 24.19 -11.61 9.76
C ALA A 75 24.59 -13.06 9.48
N GLU A 76 25.09 -13.74 10.51
CA GLU A 76 25.41 -15.16 10.45
C GLU A 76 24.15 -16.04 10.40
N HIS A 77 23.08 -15.56 11.07
CA HIS A 77 21.86 -16.34 11.24
C HIS A 77 20.64 -15.41 11.37
N TRP A 78 19.47 -15.87 10.94
CA TRP A 78 18.21 -15.09 10.98
C TRP A 78 17.81 -14.63 12.39
N SER A 79 18.20 -15.37 13.45
CA SER A 79 17.85 -15.00 14.83
C SER A 79 18.47 -13.67 15.29
N ALA A 80 19.58 -13.26 14.68
CA ALA A 80 20.25 -11.99 14.99
C ALA A 80 19.55 -10.77 14.35
N LEU A 81 18.58 -10.98 13.45
CA LEU A 81 17.97 -9.91 12.65
C LEU A 81 16.64 -9.38 13.22
N ARG A 82 15.98 -10.12 14.13
CA ARG A 82 14.64 -9.82 14.63
C ARG A 82 14.48 -8.39 15.12
N ASP A 83 15.43 -7.94 15.92
CA ASP A 83 15.38 -6.65 16.60
C ASP A 83 16.39 -5.65 16.02
N ASN A 84 16.90 -5.90 14.81
CA ASN A 84 17.77 -4.97 14.11
C ASN A 84 17.00 -3.75 13.61
N HIS A 85 17.39 -2.57 14.12
CA HIS A 85 16.67 -1.31 13.86
C HIS A 85 16.80 -0.80 12.42
N ASP A 86 17.87 -1.15 11.71
CA ASP A 86 18.14 -0.65 10.35
C ASP A 86 17.31 -1.39 9.30
N VAL A 87 16.85 -2.61 9.61
CA VAL A 87 16.13 -3.49 8.68
C VAL A 87 14.91 -4.16 9.32
N LYS A 88 14.19 -3.43 10.16
CA LYS A 88 13.09 -3.94 11.00
C LYS A 88 12.13 -4.88 10.25
N LEU A 89 11.60 -4.46 9.09
CA LEU A 89 10.64 -5.26 8.33
C LEU A 89 11.26 -6.55 7.81
N LEU A 90 12.38 -6.43 7.09
CA LEU A 90 13.07 -7.59 6.51
C LEU A 90 13.61 -8.52 7.61
N GLY A 91 14.15 -7.96 8.69
CA GLY A 91 14.67 -8.74 9.82
C GLY A 91 13.60 -9.60 10.48
N ARG A 92 12.40 -9.04 10.72
CA ARG A 92 11.27 -9.79 11.28
C ARG A 92 10.72 -10.84 10.31
N LEU A 93 10.64 -10.53 9.02
CA LEU A 93 10.23 -11.51 8.01
C LEU A 93 11.24 -12.65 7.90
N LEU A 94 12.55 -12.36 7.80
CA LEU A 94 13.60 -13.38 7.77
C LEU A 94 13.57 -14.26 9.04
N HIS A 95 13.31 -13.64 10.19
CA HIS A 95 13.14 -14.38 11.45
C HIS A 95 11.89 -15.29 11.42
N TYR A 96 10.76 -14.81 10.93
CA TYR A 96 9.53 -15.60 10.82
C TYR A 96 9.68 -16.79 9.87
N PHE A 97 10.30 -16.55 8.70
CA PHE A 97 10.52 -17.59 7.70
C PHE A 97 11.70 -18.52 8.04
N GLN A 98 12.56 -18.13 9.00
CA GLN A 98 13.81 -18.82 9.35
C GLN A 98 14.70 -19.02 8.10
N ALA A 99 14.76 -18.01 7.26
CA ALA A 99 15.46 -18.07 5.99
C ALA A 99 16.94 -17.74 6.16
N GLU A 100 17.81 -18.52 5.54
CA GLU A 100 19.27 -18.41 5.61
C GLU A 100 19.94 -18.68 4.27
N GLY A 101 21.23 -18.41 4.17
CA GLY A 101 22.04 -18.70 2.99
C GLY A 101 21.67 -17.83 1.80
N LEU A 102 21.26 -16.57 2.03
CA LEU A 102 20.73 -15.71 0.98
C LEU A 102 21.24 -14.26 1.07
N GLU A 103 21.28 -13.61 -0.08
CA GLU A 103 21.29 -12.17 -0.21
C GLU A 103 19.89 -11.73 -0.64
N ILE A 104 19.26 -10.83 0.12
CA ILE A 104 17.99 -10.20 -0.22
C ILE A 104 18.21 -8.74 -0.56
N ARG A 105 17.74 -8.32 -1.72
CA ARG A 105 17.83 -6.94 -2.20
C ARG A 105 16.45 -6.40 -2.48
N THR A 106 16.19 -5.16 -2.03
CA THR A 106 14.89 -4.51 -2.19
C THR A 106 15.04 -3.13 -2.81
N ARG A 107 14.03 -2.71 -3.58
CA ARG A 107 13.85 -1.35 -4.11
C ARG A 107 12.37 -1.03 -4.30
N SER A 108 12.02 0.25 -4.37
CA SER A 108 10.66 0.72 -4.61
C SER A 108 10.64 1.83 -5.67
N ASP A 109 9.61 1.83 -6.52
CA ASP A 109 9.32 2.94 -7.43
C ASP A 109 8.59 4.09 -6.70
N SER A 110 8.01 3.79 -5.51
CA SER A 110 7.27 4.74 -4.68
C SER A 110 8.23 5.67 -3.92
N PRO A 111 7.98 6.97 -3.87
CA PRO A 111 8.72 7.86 -2.98
C PRO A 111 8.59 7.41 -1.50
N PHE A 112 9.63 7.64 -0.73
CA PHE A 112 9.58 7.35 0.70
C PHE A 112 8.48 8.18 1.41
N GLY A 113 7.68 7.53 2.25
CA GLY A 113 6.57 8.20 2.94
C GLY A 113 5.44 8.66 2.02
N ALA A 114 5.34 8.12 0.81
CA ALA A 114 4.36 8.52 -0.20
C ALA A 114 2.89 8.25 0.15
N GLY A 115 2.63 7.37 1.11
CA GLY A 115 1.25 7.08 1.52
C GLY A 115 0.43 6.23 0.54
N ILE A 116 1.05 5.71 -0.48
CA ILE A 116 0.46 4.81 -1.47
C ILE A 116 0.73 3.33 -1.17
N ALA A 117 0.88 2.96 0.11
CA ALA A 117 1.13 1.60 0.59
C ALA A 117 2.47 0.98 0.09
N GLY A 118 3.53 1.79 -0.03
CA GLY A 118 4.84 1.30 -0.47
C GLY A 118 5.45 0.26 0.48
N SER A 119 5.33 0.44 1.80
CA SER A 119 5.80 -0.51 2.81
C SER A 119 5.05 -1.84 2.72
N SER A 120 3.72 -1.79 2.59
CA SER A 120 2.88 -3.00 2.51
C SER A 120 3.10 -3.74 1.19
N ALA A 121 3.33 -3.02 0.08
CA ALA A 121 3.72 -3.63 -1.19
C ALA A 121 5.09 -4.32 -1.10
N LEU A 122 6.07 -3.68 -0.45
CA LEU A 122 7.37 -4.29 -0.18
C LEU A 122 7.23 -5.54 0.69
N ASN A 123 6.42 -5.47 1.74
CA ASN A 123 6.13 -6.58 2.64
C ASN A 123 5.55 -7.79 1.87
N ILE A 124 4.56 -7.57 1.01
CA ILE A 124 3.99 -8.63 0.16
C ILE A 124 5.02 -9.20 -0.83
N ALA A 125 5.83 -8.35 -1.46
CA ALA A 125 6.89 -8.82 -2.36
C ALA A 125 7.92 -9.69 -1.62
N VAL A 126 8.35 -9.28 -0.43
CA VAL A 126 9.29 -10.04 0.42
C VAL A 126 8.66 -11.34 0.93
N CYS A 127 7.40 -11.31 1.39
CA CYS A 127 6.68 -12.53 1.78
C CYS A 127 6.59 -13.53 0.64
N GLY A 128 6.25 -13.08 -0.58
CA GLY A 128 6.24 -13.92 -1.77
C GLY A 128 7.61 -14.54 -2.09
N ALA A 129 8.66 -13.72 -2.01
CA ALA A 129 10.03 -14.18 -2.24
C ALA A 129 10.48 -15.22 -1.21
N LEU A 130 10.24 -14.97 0.08
CA LEU A 130 10.60 -15.88 1.17
C LEU A 130 9.76 -17.17 1.17
N THR A 131 8.47 -17.08 0.81
CA THR A 131 7.61 -18.25 0.59
C THR A 131 8.21 -19.16 -0.48
N ALA A 132 8.62 -18.59 -1.62
CA ALA A 132 9.26 -19.35 -2.70
C ALA A 132 10.65 -19.88 -2.29
N TRP A 133 11.46 -19.08 -1.59
CA TRP A 133 12.77 -19.48 -1.09
C TRP A 133 12.71 -20.67 -0.15
N CYS A 134 11.80 -20.59 0.83
CA CYS A 134 11.60 -21.65 1.82
C CYS A 134 10.73 -22.81 1.30
N GLN A 135 10.29 -22.78 0.03
CA GLN A 135 9.41 -23.78 -0.58
C GLN A 135 8.14 -24.07 0.25
N ARG A 136 7.63 -23.03 0.92
CA ARG A 136 6.41 -23.14 1.71
C ARG A 136 5.17 -23.03 0.81
N GLN A 137 4.13 -23.80 1.12
CA GLN A 137 2.81 -23.58 0.57
C GLN A 137 2.05 -22.66 1.52
N THR A 138 2.00 -21.37 1.19
CA THR A 138 1.34 -20.35 2.01
C THR A 138 0.09 -19.87 1.28
N PRO A 139 -1.13 -20.22 1.76
CA PRO A 139 -2.35 -19.66 1.20
C PRO A 139 -2.38 -18.14 1.29
N ASP A 140 -3.06 -17.49 0.35
CA ASP A 140 -3.13 -16.03 0.26
C ASP A 140 -3.58 -15.37 1.56
N ASP A 141 -4.60 -15.90 2.22
CA ASP A 141 -5.12 -15.37 3.49
C ASP A 141 -4.06 -15.43 4.59
N LEU A 142 -3.28 -16.51 4.65
CA LEU A 142 -2.19 -16.64 5.61
C LEU A 142 -1.05 -15.66 5.27
N LEU A 143 -0.73 -15.47 3.98
CA LEU A 143 0.29 -14.52 3.55
C LEU A 143 -0.11 -13.08 3.92
N LEU A 144 -1.38 -12.71 3.69
CA LEU A 144 -1.93 -11.42 4.10
C LEU A 144 -1.84 -11.22 5.62
N GLN A 145 -2.18 -12.25 6.39
CA GLN A 145 -2.11 -12.20 7.86
C GLN A 145 -0.67 -12.05 8.37
N ILE A 146 0.28 -12.78 7.79
CA ILE A 146 1.70 -12.66 8.12
C ILE A 146 2.17 -11.23 7.85
N ALA A 147 1.92 -10.71 6.65
CA ALA A 147 2.34 -9.37 6.25
C ALA A 147 1.78 -8.31 7.20
N GLN A 148 0.48 -8.34 7.50
CA GLN A 148 -0.18 -7.41 8.40
C GLN A 148 0.39 -7.47 9.83
N ASN A 149 0.53 -8.68 10.38
CA ASN A 149 0.99 -8.85 11.75
C ASN A 149 2.46 -8.43 11.92
N VAL A 150 3.31 -8.73 10.93
CA VAL A 150 4.71 -8.29 10.97
C VAL A 150 4.81 -6.76 10.84
N GLU A 151 4.02 -6.14 9.95
CA GLU A 151 4.04 -4.67 9.82
C GLU A 151 3.56 -3.98 11.12
N ALA A 152 2.52 -4.50 11.77
CA ALA A 152 2.08 -4.00 13.08
C ALA A 152 3.19 -4.07 14.15
N GLN A 153 4.00 -5.13 14.15
CA GLN A 153 5.16 -5.25 15.04
C GLN A 153 6.30 -4.27 14.67
N VAL A 154 6.40 -3.85 13.41
CA VAL A 154 7.44 -2.91 12.95
C VAL A 154 7.10 -1.48 13.34
N ILE A 155 5.81 -1.10 13.20
CA ILE A 155 5.34 0.27 13.45
C ILE A 155 4.83 0.48 14.88
N ASP A 156 4.71 -0.58 15.68
CA ASP A 156 4.23 -0.58 17.07
C ASP A 156 2.82 0.01 17.27
N VAL A 157 1.99 -0.01 16.22
CA VAL A 157 0.57 0.42 16.25
C VAL A 157 -0.28 -0.49 15.35
N PRO A 158 -1.61 -0.52 15.57
CA PRO A 158 -2.50 -1.26 14.67
C PRO A 158 -2.39 -0.75 13.24
N THR A 159 -2.33 -1.68 12.27
CA THR A 159 -2.34 -1.38 10.84
C THR A 159 -3.64 -1.85 10.20
N GLY A 160 -4.05 -1.17 9.13
CA GLY A 160 -5.21 -1.56 8.33
C GLY A 160 -4.95 -2.81 7.50
N VAL A 161 -5.99 -3.32 6.89
CA VAL A 161 -5.95 -4.55 6.08
C VAL A 161 -6.02 -4.27 4.58
N GLN A 162 -6.37 -3.05 4.18
CA GLN A 162 -6.61 -2.70 2.78
C GLN A 162 -5.37 -2.74 1.90
N ASP A 163 -4.20 -2.38 2.47
CA ASP A 163 -2.97 -2.09 1.73
C ASP A 163 -2.36 -3.33 1.07
N TYR A 164 -2.50 -4.47 1.72
CA TYR A 164 -1.89 -5.73 1.28
C TYR A 164 -2.65 -6.39 0.12
N ARG A 165 -3.96 -6.16 -0.01
CA ARG A 165 -4.80 -6.81 -1.03
C ARG A 165 -4.54 -6.30 -2.44
N PRO A 166 -4.46 -4.99 -2.71
CA PRO A 166 -4.01 -4.50 -4.00
C PRO A 166 -2.61 -4.99 -4.36
N ALA A 167 -1.70 -5.08 -3.37
CA ALA A 167 -0.35 -5.59 -3.57
C ALA A 167 -0.35 -7.08 -3.97
N LEU A 168 -1.21 -7.89 -3.36
CA LEU A 168 -1.29 -9.33 -3.65
C LEU A 168 -2.07 -9.63 -4.93
N TYR A 169 -3.17 -8.93 -5.18
CA TYR A 169 -4.13 -9.30 -6.23
C TYR A 169 -4.17 -8.34 -7.43
N GLY A 170 -3.72 -7.09 -7.28
CA GLY A 170 -3.91 -6.05 -8.30
C GLY A 170 -5.36 -5.62 -8.48
N GLY A 171 -5.61 -4.82 -9.52
CA GLY A 171 -6.93 -4.40 -9.97
C GLY A 171 -7.61 -3.34 -9.11
N ILE A 172 -8.88 -3.09 -9.44
CA ILE A 172 -9.77 -2.20 -8.68
C ILE A 172 -10.70 -3.08 -7.86
N SER A 173 -10.77 -2.85 -6.55
CA SER A 173 -11.57 -3.71 -5.67
C SER A 173 -12.11 -3.01 -4.45
N ALA A 174 -13.23 -3.52 -3.94
CA ALA A 174 -13.68 -3.30 -2.58
C ALA A 174 -13.04 -4.34 -1.64
N VAL A 175 -12.68 -3.91 -0.44
CA VAL A 175 -12.33 -4.79 0.67
C VAL A 175 -13.46 -4.68 1.68
N GLU A 176 -14.35 -5.67 1.67
CA GLU A 176 -15.47 -5.78 2.61
C GLU A 176 -14.96 -6.25 3.97
N LEU A 177 -15.38 -5.56 5.02
CA LEU A 177 -14.87 -5.71 6.39
C LEU A 177 -16.01 -6.24 7.27
N ASN A 178 -16.11 -7.56 7.36
CA ASN A 178 -17.21 -8.24 8.03
C ASN A 178 -16.76 -8.91 9.34
N VAL A 179 -17.73 -9.25 10.18
CA VAL A 179 -17.51 -9.97 11.45
C VAL A 179 -16.92 -11.36 11.23
N ASP A 180 -17.32 -12.02 10.14
CA ASP A 180 -16.89 -13.37 9.75
C ASP A 180 -15.63 -13.40 8.90
N GLY A 181 -15.08 -12.23 8.57
CA GLY A 181 -13.82 -12.13 7.82
C GLY A 181 -13.76 -10.95 6.88
N ILE A 182 -12.62 -10.83 6.23
CA ILE A 182 -12.30 -9.73 5.32
C ILE A 182 -12.25 -10.29 3.91
N LYS A 183 -13.11 -9.76 3.02
CA LYS A 183 -13.28 -10.26 1.67
C LYS A 183 -12.90 -9.21 0.62
N ARG A 184 -12.03 -9.57 -0.33
CA ARG A 184 -11.82 -8.76 -1.51
C ARG A 184 -12.87 -9.06 -2.57
N VAL A 185 -13.49 -8.01 -3.10
CA VAL A 185 -14.46 -8.05 -4.20
C VAL A 185 -13.92 -7.21 -5.37
N PRO A 186 -13.49 -7.83 -6.49
CA PRO A 186 -13.14 -7.07 -7.70
C PRO A 186 -14.33 -6.26 -8.18
N LEU A 187 -14.09 -5.00 -8.54
CA LEU A 187 -15.14 -4.14 -9.10
C LEU A 187 -15.13 -4.22 -10.64
N PRO A 188 -16.32 -4.24 -11.28
CA PRO A 188 -16.44 -4.28 -12.74
C PRO A 188 -16.19 -2.90 -13.36
N VAL A 189 -15.03 -2.31 -13.06
CA VAL A 189 -14.60 -0.99 -13.53
C VAL A 189 -13.42 -1.17 -14.46
N ALA A 190 -13.52 -0.63 -15.67
CA ALA A 190 -12.40 -0.68 -16.61
C ALA A 190 -11.22 0.15 -16.06
N ALA A 191 -10.02 -0.44 -16.08
CA ALA A 191 -8.81 0.20 -15.59
C ALA A 191 -8.53 1.53 -16.31
N THR A 192 -8.76 1.56 -17.64
CA THR A 192 -8.61 2.76 -18.48
C THR A 192 -9.53 3.89 -18.06
N ASP A 193 -10.78 3.58 -17.76
CA ASP A 193 -11.79 4.59 -17.42
C ASP A 193 -11.46 5.35 -16.14
N LEU A 194 -10.94 4.63 -15.14
CA LEU A 194 -10.47 5.25 -13.90
C LEU A 194 -9.15 6.01 -14.12
N GLN A 195 -8.20 5.41 -14.86
CA GLN A 195 -6.88 5.97 -15.09
C GLN A 195 -6.92 7.31 -15.82
N GLU A 196 -7.76 7.44 -16.85
CA GLU A 196 -7.88 8.65 -17.67
C GLU A 196 -8.40 9.86 -16.88
N ARG A 197 -8.92 9.65 -15.68
CA ARG A 197 -9.55 10.67 -14.81
C ARG A 197 -8.70 11.08 -13.64
N ILE A 198 -7.66 10.31 -13.31
CA ILE A 198 -6.87 10.54 -12.10
C ILE A 198 -5.54 11.21 -12.42
N VAL A 199 -5.21 12.24 -11.64
CA VAL A 199 -3.86 12.79 -11.52
C VAL A 199 -3.32 12.39 -10.17
N LEU A 200 -2.15 11.74 -10.13
CA LEU A 200 -1.42 11.39 -8.92
C LEU A 200 -0.20 12.30 -8.79
N ALA A 201 -0.02 12.89 -7.60
CA ALA A 201 1.09 13.79 -7.35
C ALA A 201 1.65 13.58 -5.93
N TYR A 202 2.94 13.76 -5.77
CA TYR A 202 3.64 13.74 -4.49
C TYR A 202 3.83 15.16 -3.96
N THR A 203 3.45 15.41 -2.71
CA THR A 203 3.48 16.73 -2.09
C THR A 203 4.87 17.21 -1.69
N ASN A 204 5.92 16.40 -1.95
CA ASN A 204 7.31 16.62 -1.51
C ASN A 204 7.48 16.65 0.03
N ALA A 205 6.44 16.31 0.79
CA ALA A 205 6.48 16.13 2.23
C ALA A 205 6.27 14.65 2.57
N SER A 206 7.25 14.02 3.24
CA SER A 206 7.05 12.68 3.78
C SER A 206 6.20 12.77 5.06
N ARG A 207 5.47 11.70 5.36
CA ARG A 207 4.59 11.63 6.54
C ARG A 207 4.93 10.49 7.48
N ASN A 208 4.50 10.61 8.73
CA ASN A 208 4.46 9.51 9.69
C ASN A 208 3.00 9.06 9.88
N SER A 209 2.62 7.97 9.21
CA SER A 209 1.22 7.52 9.10
C SER A 209 0.65 6.85 10.37
N GLY A 210 1.50 6.35 11.27
CA GLY A 210 1.03 5.55 12.40
C GLY A 210 0.32 6.35 13.49
N ILE A 211 0.78 7.57 13.77
CA ILE A 211 0.33 8.36 14.93
C ILE A 211 -1.14 8.78 14.78
N ASN A 212 -1.54 9.31 13.65
CA ASN A 212 -2.91 9.79 13.42
C ASN A 212 -3.93 8.65 13.48
N ASN A 213 -3.61 7.50 12.87
CA ASN A 213 -4.51 6.35 12.86
C ASN A 213 -4.77 5.80 14.27
N TRP A 214 -3.73 5.72 15.10
CA TRP A 214 -3.89 5.26 16.48
C TRP A 214 -4.78 6.20 17.29
N GLU A 215 -4.53 7.51 17.21
CA GLU A 215 -5.33 8.51 17.95
C GLU A 215 -6.80 8.49 17.52
N MET A 216 -7.09 8.39 16.22
CA MET A 216 -8.45 8.27 15.71
C MET A 216 -9.13 6.99 16.22
N THR A 217 -8.43 5.85 16.19
CA THR A 217 -8.92 4.57 16.68
C THR A 217 -9.26 4.64 18.16
N LYS A 218 -8.35 5.19 18.97
CA LYS A 218 -8.53 5.35 20.40
C LYS A 218 -9.74 6.22 20.73
N ARG A 219 -9.85 7.41 20.12
CA ARG A 219 -11.01 8.30 20.32
C ARG A 219 -12.33 7.65 19.95
N HIS A 220 -12.36 6.87 18.87
CA HIS A 220 -13.56 6.12 18.48
C HIS A 220 -13.97 5.10 19.57
N ILE A 221 -13.02 4.32 20.10
CA ILE A 221 -13.26 3.30 21.13
C ILE A 221 -13.70 3.97 22.44
N ASP A 222 -13.07 5.09 22.82
CA ASP A 222 -13.40 5.86 24.02
C ASP A 222 -14.78 6.56 23.94
N GLY A 223 -15.46 6.46 22.79
CA GLY A 223 -16.85 6.92 22.64
C GLY A 223 -17.00 8.37 22.16
N ASP A 224 -15.97 8.95 21.58
CA ASP A 224 -16.04 10.28 20.99
C ASP A 224 -17.12 10.32 19.89
N ARG A 225 -18.19 11.08 20.16
CA ARG A 225 -19.38 11.12 19.29
C ARG A 225 -19.09 11.71 17.93
N GLU A 226 -18.23 12.70 17.84
CA GLU A 226 -17.88 13.35 16.59
C GLU A 226 -17.06 12.40 15.72
N VAL A 227 -16.03 11.76 16.28
CA VAL A 227 -15.22 10.76 15.57
C VAL A 227 -16.08 9.62 15.06
N ARG A 228 -16.97 9.07 15.90
CA ARG A 228 -17.91 8.00 15.49
C ARG A 228 -18.82 8.45 14.34
N ALA A 229 -19.37 9.67 14.42
CA ALA A 229 -20.22 10.21 13.36
C ALA A 229 -19.45 10.41 12.05
N ARG A 230 -18.19 10.85 12.11
CA ARG A 230 -17.33 10.99 10.92
C ARG A 230 -17.02 9.64 10.28
N PHE A 231 -16.68 8.61 11.07
CA PHE A 231 -16.48 7.26 10.56
C PHE A 231 -17.75 6.67 9.94
N ALA A 232 -18.92 6.90 10.52
CA ALA A 232 -20.19 6.49 9.93
C ALA A 232 -20.41 7.12 8.55
N LYS A 233 -20.09 8.42 8.38
CA LYS A 233 -20.16 9.11 7.09
C LYS A 233 -19.14 8.55 6.10
N ILE A 234 -17.89 8.31 6.50
CA ILE A 234 -16.85 7.70 5.64
C ILE A 234 -17.32 6.31 5.16
N ARG A 235 -17.93 5.50 6.03
CA ARG A 235 -18.55 4.23 5.67
C ARG A 235 -19.65 4.40 4.62
N ASP A 236 -20.59 5.33 4.84
CA ASP A 236 -21.70 5.58 3.90
C ASP A 236 -21.18 6.07 2.53
N ILE A 237 -20.16 6.93 2.55
CA ILE A 237 -19.49 7.40 1.33
C ILE A 237 -18.87 6.22 0.57
N ALA A 238 -18.15 5.32 1.24
CA ALA A 238 -17.54 4.16 0.59
C ALA A 238 -18.59 3.24 -0.07
N VAL A 239 -19.75 3.03 0.57
CA VAL A 239 -20.84 2.24 0.01
C VAL A 239 -21.42 2.91 -1.24
N ARG A 240 -21.70 4.22 -1.18
CA ARG A 240 -22.26 4.99 -2.29
C ARG A 240 -21.24 5.16 -3.43
N MET A 241 -19.98 5.39 -3.12
CA MET A 241 -18.91 5.47 -4.13
C MET A 241 -18.76 4.16 -4.90
N ARG A 242 -18.85 3.00 -4.24
CA ARG A 242 -18.86 1.71 -4.93
C ARG A 242 -19.98 1.64 -5.96
N GLN A 243 -21.19 2.00 -5.58
CA GLN A 243 -22.35 2.02 -6.49
C GLN A 243 -22.13 2.97 -7.69
N ALA A 244 -21.56 4.15 -7.43
CA ALA A 244 -21.24 5.11 -8.49
C ALA A 244 -20.14 4.60 -9.44
N LEU A 245 -19.09 3.95 -8.90
CA LEU A 245 -18.03 3.31 -9.70
C LEU A 245 -18.60 2.19 -10.59
N GLU A 246 -19.46 1.33 -10.05
CA GLU A 246 -20.09 0.24 -10.78
C GLU A 246 -21.07 0.75 -11.86
N ALA A 247 -21.69 1.92 -11.63
CA ALA A 247 -22.58 2.59 -12.59
C ALA A 247 -21.84 3.48 -13.61
N GLY A 248 -20.54 3.74 -13.43
CA GLY A 248 -19.79 4.68 -14.27
C GLY A 248 -20.15 6.15 -14.06
N ASP A 249 -20.75 6.50 -12.92
CA ASP A 249 -21.10 7.87 -12.56
C ASP A 249 -19.89 8.60 -11.97
N TRP A 250 -18.99 9.03 -12.85
CA TRP A 250 -17.71 9.63 -12.49
C TRP A 250 -17.84 10.98 -11.78
N ALA A 251 -18.90 11.73 -12.06
CA ALA A 251 -19.18 12.98 -11.37
C ALA A 251 -19.51 12.72 -9.89
N ALA A 252 -20.37 11.72 -9.63
CA ALA A 252 -20.68 11.29 -8.27
C ALA A 252 -19.42 10.73 -7.56
N VAL A 253 -18.60 9.92 -8.25
CA VAL A 253 -17.33 9.41 -7.70
C VAL A 253 -16.44 10.56 -7.23
N GLY A 254 -16.24 11.59 -8.07
CA GLY A 254 -15.45 12.76 -7.70
C GLY A 254 -16.02 13.52 -6.50
N GLY A 255 -17.36 13.69 -6.45
CA GLY A 255 -18.05 14.29 -5.31
C GLY A 255 -17.80 13.50 -4.01
N PHE A 256 -17.87 12.16 -4.07
CA PHE A 256 -17.61 11.31 -2.91
C PHE A 256 -16.14 11.34 -2.46
N VAL A 257 -15.18 11.52 -3.38
CA VAL A 257 -13.78 11.75 -3.00
C VAL A 257 -13.63 13.04 -2.18
N ALA A 258 -14.31 14.12 -2.59
CA ALA A 258 -14.30 15.38 -1.85
C ALA A 258 -14.99 15.25 -0.48
N ASP A 259 -16.17 14.61 -0.42
CA ASP A 259 -16.92 14.38 0.83
C ASP A 259 -16.11 13.52 1.82
N GLU A 260 -15.45 12.47 1.33
CA GLU A 260 -14.59 11.63 2.17
C GLU A 260 -13.42 12.41 2.73
N TRP A 261 -12.77 13.25 1.90
CA TRP A 261 -11.67 14.09 2.35
C TRP A 261 -12.10 15.09 3.42
N GLU A 262 -13.24 15.75 3.27
CA GLU A 262 -13.79 16.65 4.29
C GLU A 262 -14.00 15.94 5.64
N ASN A 263 -14.59 14.74 5.61
CA ASN A 263 -14.81 13.97 6.84
C ASN A 263 -13.50 13.46 7.45
N ARG A 264 -12.52 13.10 6.62
CA ARG A 264 -11.21 12.62 7.06
C ARG A 264 -10.39 13.73 7.71
N THR A 265 -10.35 14.94 7.14
CA THR A 265 -9.62 16.08 7.71
C THR A 265 -10.14 16.49 9.07
N ALA A 266 -11.43 16.25 9.34
CA ALA A 266 -12.07 16.52 10.63
C ALA A 266 -11.79 15.47 11.71
N LEU A 267 -11.21 14.30 11.36
CA LEU A 267 -10.93 13.24 12.35
C LEU A 267 -9.79 13.58 13.30
N ALA A 268 -8.75 14.25 12.81
CA ALA A 268 -7.61 14.64 13.62
C ALA A 268 -6.85 15.84 13.03
N PRO A 269 -6.21 16.67 13.87
CA PRO A 269 -5.30 17.72 13.42
C PRO A 269 -4.14 17.11 12.60
N GLY A 270 -3.67 17.84 11.58
CA GLY A 270 -2.52 17.45 10.77
C GLY A 270 -2.82 16.40 9.69
N VAL A 271 -4.07 16.00 9.48
CA VAL A 271 -4.48 15.18 8.32
C VAL A 271 -4.32 15.96 7.02
N THR A 272 -4.56 17.25 7.03
CA THR A 272 -4.22 18.18 5.94
C THR A 272 -3.19 19.21 6.38
N THR A 273 -2.59 19.93 5.42
CA THR A 273 -1.68 21.07 5.62
C THR A 273 -2.07 22.21 4.68
N PRO A 274 -1.65 23.47 4.94
CA PRO A 274 -1.91 24.60 4.04
C PRO A 274 -1.45 24.35 2.59
N GLU A 275 -0.35 23.62 2.41
CA GLU A 275 0.19 23.27 1.09
C GLU A 275 -0.73 22.29 0.37
N ILE A 276 -1.21 21.24 1.07
CA ILE A 276 -2.16 20.26 0.53
C ILE A 276 -3.46 20.97 0.15
N ASP A 277 -3.99 21.82 1.02
CA ASP A 277 -5.23 22.56 0.78
C ASP A 277 -5.09 23.48 -0.45
N THR A 278 -3.93 24.13 -0.61
CA THR A 278 -3.60 24.97 -1.77
C THR A 278 -3.57 24.16 -3.06
N MET A 279 -2.90 22.99 -3.06
CA MET A 279 -2.83 22.07 -4.21
C MET A 279 -4.22 21.56 -4.61
N LEU A 280 -5.02 21.09 -3.66
CA LEU A 280 -6.37 20.59 -3.92
C LEU A 280 -7.31 21.70 -4.41
N ALA A 281 -7.22 22.92 -3.84
CA ALA A 281 -7.97 24.07 -4.31
C ALA A 281 -7.58 24.49 -5.75
N ALA A 282 -6.30 24.43 -6.10
CA ALA A 282 -5.83 24.71 -7.45
C ALA A 282 -6.35 23.65 -8.44
N ALA A 283 -6.25 22.36 -8.11
CA ALA A 283 -6.79 21.28 -8.93
C ALA A 283 -8.30 21.40 -9.15
N ARG A 284 -9.04 21.81 -8.10
CA ARG A 284 -10.50 22.02 -8.19
C ARG A 284 -10.84 23.15 -9.16
N ARG A 285 -10.09 24.27 -9.13
CA ARG A 285 -10.27 25.37 -10.11
C ARG A 285 -9.95 24.93 -11.55
N ALA A 286 -9.07 23.91 -11.69
CA ALA A 286 -8.68 23.35 -12.97
C ALA A 286 -9.56 22.18 -13.46
N GLY A 287 -10.70 21.94 -12.81
CA GLY A 287 -11.72 20.97 -13.24
C GLY A 287 -11.77 19.68 -12.42
N ALA A 288 -11.01 19.54 -11.32
CA ALA A 288 -11.16 18.38 -10.45
C ALA A 288 -12.52 18.39 -9.76
N HIS A 289 -13.25 17.27 -9.85
CA HIS A 289 -14.49 17.04 -9.11
C HIS A 289 -14.23 16.76 -7.63
N GLY A 290 -13.08 16.11 -7.32
CA GLY A 290 -12.60 15.83 -5.97
C GLY A 290 -11.13 15.52 -5.94
N GLY A 291 -10.55 15.55 -4.73
CA GLY A 291 -9.18 15.19 -4.50
C GLY A 291 -8.91 14.95 -3.02
N LYS A 292 -7.95 14.10 -2.72
CA LYS A 292 -7.56 13.76 -1.34
C LYS A 292 -6.12 13.26 -1.28
N VAL A 293 -5.57 13.26 -0.09
CA VAL A 293 -4.29 12.58 0.18
C VAL A 293 -4.52 11.07 0.31
N CYS A 294 -3.61 10.29 -0.24
CA CYS A 294 -3.59 8.84 -0.08
C CYS A 294 -3.21 8.44 1.35
N GLY A 295 -3.89 7.43 1.90
CA GLY A 295 -3.63 6.89 3.23
C GLY A 295 -4.02 7.83 4.38
N ALA A 296 -3.20 7.93 5.45
CA ALA A 296 -3.59 8.61 6.70
C ALA A 296 -3.58 10.15 6.67
N GLY A 297 -3.08 10.77 5.61
CA GLY A 297 -2.99 12.25 5.52
C GLY A 297 -1.65 12.81 6.01
N GLY A 298 -1.55 14.13 6.08
CA GLY A 298 -0.39 14.86 6.60
C GLY A 298 0.80 15.00 5.63
N GLY A 299 0.68 14.56 4.38
CA GLY A 299 1.72 14.55 3.37
C GLY A 299 1.66 13.30 2.49
N GLY A 300 2.71 13.05 1.74
CA GLY A 300 2.79 11.94 0.80
C GLY A 300 2.15 12.27 -0.53
N CYS A 301 1.51 11.30 -1.17
CA CYS A 301 0.79 11.48 -2.42
C CYS A 301 -0.64 11.96 -2.18
N LEU A 302 -1.10 12.80 -3.08
CA LEU A 302 -2.51 13.12 -3.27
C LEU A 302 -2.94 12.68 -4.66
N PHE A 303 -4.20 12.41 -4.84
CA PHE A 303 -4.80 12.27 -6.15
C PHE A 303 -6.00 13.21 -6.32
N CYS A 304 -6.22 13.62 -7.56
CA CYS A 304 -7.40 14.36 -7.96
C CYS A 304 -8.11 13.59 -9.08
N ILE A 305 -9.43 13.65 -9.11
CA ILE A 305 -10.25 13.02 -10.13
C ILE A 305 -11.14 14.07 -10.81
N GLY A 306 -11.25 14.00 -12.12
CA GLY A 306 -12.07 14.89 -12.97
C GLY A 306 -12.37 14.28 -14.31
N ASP A 307 -12.91 15.07 -15.24
CA ASP A 307 -13.13 14.61 -16.60
C ASP A 307 -11.80 14.46 -17.34
N PRO A 308 -11.64 13.49 -18.27
CA PRO A 308 -10.40 13.29 -19.03
C PRO A 308 -9.90 14.56 -19.74
N LYS A 309 -10.80 15.41 -20.22
CA LYS A 309 -10.45 16.68 -20.89
C LYS A 309 -9.77 17.69 -19.95
N ASP A 310 -10.03 17.61 -18.63
CA ASP A 310 -9.53 18.54 -17.62
C ASP A 310 -8.21 18.05 -16.97
N VAL A 311 -7.85 16.78 -17.18
CA VAL A 311 -6.61 16.17 -16.63
C VAL A 311 -5.34 16.97 -16.94
N PRO A 312 -5.11 17.47 -18.17
CA PRO A 312 -3.94 18.30 -18.44
C PRO A 312 -3.90 19.59 -17.61
N ALA A 313 -5.04 20.25 -17.41
CA ALA A 313 -5.13 21.45 -16.61
C ALA A 313 -4.91 21.14 -15.10
N MET A 314 -5.47 20.04 -14.60
CA MET A 314 -5.23 19.58 -13.22
C MET A 314 -3.76 19.27 -12.97
N ARG A 315 -3.09 18.59 -13.92
CA ARG A 315 -1.65 18.29 -13.85
C ARG A 315 -0.82 19.57 -13.74
N ALA A 316 -1.09 20.55 -14.61
CA ALA A 316 -0.41 21.85 -14.59
C ALA A 316 -0.65 22.57 -13.25
N ALA A 317 -1.89 22.64 -12.80
CA ALA A 317 -2.25 23.32 -11.54
C ALA A 317 -1.55 22.69 -10.32
N LEU A 318 -1.41 21.38 -10.25
CA LEU A 318 -0.67 20.69 -9.17
C LEU A 318 0.82 20.99 -9.25
N ALA A 319 1.42 20.89 -10.45
CA ALA A 319 2.85 21.17 -10.66
C ALA A 319 3.21 22.63 -10.32
N ASP A 320 2.38 23.59 -10.73
CA ASP A 320 2.59 25.04 -10.48
C ASP A 320 2.49 25.36 -8.97
N ASN A 321 1.82 24.51 -8.19
CA ASN A 321 1.75 24.61 -6.73
C ASN A 321 2.76 23.71 -5.99
N GLY A 322 3.80 23.24 -6.70
CA GLY A 322 4.96 22.56 -6.11
C GLY A 322 4.81 21.04 -5.94
N ALA A 323 3.74 20.43 -6.43
CA ALA A 323 3.61 18.98 -6.40
C ALA A 323 4.47 18.32 -7.50
N ARG A 324 5.10 17.21 -7.17
CA ARG A 324 5.77 16.34 -8.17
C ARG A 324 4.77 15.35 -8.75
N LEU A 325 4.45 15.49 -10.03
CA LEU A 325 3.57 14.57 -10.73
C LEU A 325 4.18 13.17 -10.79
N LEU A 326 3.37 12.16 -10.58
CA LEU A 326 3.76 10.75 -10.69
C LEU A 326 2.99 10.12 -11.86
N ASP A 327 3.74 9.57 -12.82
CA ASP A 327 3.14 8.81 -13.90
C ASP A 327 2.89 7.37 -13.42
N PHE A 328 1.69 6.87 -13.72
CA PHE A 328 1.26 5.54 -13.32
C PHE A 328 0.23 5.00 -14.31
N HIS A 329 -0.04 3.73 -14.23
CA HIS A 329 -1.25 3.10 -14.77
C HIS A 329 -1.89 2.22 -13.71
N ILE A 330 -3.19 1.93 -13.90
CA ILE A 330 -3.90 0.97 -13.05
C ILE A 330 -3.31 -0.41 -13.35
N GLU A 331 -2.79 -1.05 -12.31
CA GLU A 331 -2.12 -2.35 -12.43
C GLU A 331 -3.13 -3.46 -12.15
N THR A 332 -3.34 -4.33 -13.13
CA THR A 332 -4.31 -5.43 -13.02
C THR A 332 -3.73 -6.69 -12.38
N GLU A 333 -2.40 -6.79 -12.34
CA GLU A 333 -1.68 -7.93 -11.76
C GLU A 333 -1.07 -7.58 -10.41
N GLY A 334 -1.31 -8.39 -9.40
CA GLY A 334 -0.75 -8.23 -8.07
C GLY A 334 0.70 -8.69 -7.94
N LEU A 335 0.96 -9.50 -6.91
CA LEU A 335 2.26 -10.12 -6.65
C LEU A 335 2.72 -10.96 -7.83
N LYS A 336 3.90 -10.63 -8.36
CA LYS A 336 4.61 -11.42 -9.36
C LYS A 336 5.77 -12.15 -8.70
N VAL A 337 5.89 -13.46 -8.95
CA VAL A 337 6.99 -14.30 -8.44
C VAL A 337 7.63 -15.00 -9.63
N THR A 338 8.91 -14.76 -9.86
CA THR A 338 9.70 -15.39 -10.92
C THR A 338 10.88 -16.12 -10.32
N THR A 339 11.01 -17.39 -10.66
CA THR A 339 12.13 -18.24 -10.24
C THR A 339 13.00 -18.54 -11.45
N ARG A 340 14.29 -18.18 -11.39
CA ARG A 340 15.26 -18.44 -12.47
C ARG A 340 16.35 -19.37 -11.99
N ALA A 341 16.53 -20.48 -12.68
CA ALA A 341 17.71 -21.32 -12.50
C ALA A 341 18.97 -20.55 -12.94
N ARG A 342 20.04 -20.64 -12.16
CA ARG A 342 21.35 -20.08 -12.56
C ARG A 342 21.85 -20.82 -13.81
N GLN A 343 22.00 -20.13 -14.93
CA GLN A 343 22.78 -20.65 -16.04
C GLN A 343 24.21 -20.84 -15.56
N VAL A 344 24.66 -22.07 -15.44
CA VAL A 344 26.08 -22.39 -15.26
C VAL A 344 26.72 -22.12 -16.62
N SER A 345 27.42 -20.99 -16.75
CA SER A 345 28.32 -20.78 -17.90
C SER A 345 29.38 -21.90 -17.82
N THR A 346 29.25 -22.88 -18.67
CA THR A 346 30.34 -23.80 -18.96
C THR A 346 31.35 -23.00 -19.77
N ALA A 347 32.30 -22.35 -19.05
CA ALA A 347 33.51 -21.83 -19.69
C ALA A 347 34.31 -23.07 -20.15
N SER A 348 34.39 -23.22 -21.45
CA SER A 348 35.28 -24.17 -22.18
C SER A 348 36.70 -23.73 -22.00
#